data_95c483c9387661fd324e798bfa39a9a7
#
_entry.id   95c483c9387661fd324e798bfa39a9a7
#
_cell.length_a   1.000
_cell.length_b   1.000
_cell.length_c   1.000
_cell.angle_alpha   90.00
_cell.angle_beta   90.00
_cell.angle_gamma   90.00
#
_symmetry.space_group_name_H-M   'P 1'
#
loop_
_entity.id
_entity.type
_entity.pdbx_description
1 polymer ?
#
loop_
_entity_poly.entity_id
_entity_poly.type
_entity_poly.pdbx_seq_one_letter_code
_entity_poly.pdbx_strand_id
1 'polypeptide(L)'
;MRVAYADPPYIGQGYRYPEKQEVNHPDLIDRLVKNFDAWALSCSTPTLRYLLPLCPEKARVGAWVKPFCSFKKGVNPAYAWESVIFIPSGRNGRGSKAKTVRDWVSANITLQKGLVGAKPPEFCFWLFELLGMHPDDFFEDLFPGTGIVTKTWFIWKEYQEWLK
;
A
#
# COMPACT_ATOMS: atom_id res chain seq x y z
N MET A 1 10.94 13.85 4.62
CA MET A 1 10.62 12.74 5.52
C MET A 1 10.99 11.42 4.87
N ARG A 2 11.10 10.34 5.68
CA ARG A 2 11.27 8.98 5.15
C ARG A 2 9.92 8.29 5.11
N VAL A 3 9.52 7.82 3.96
CA VAL A 3 8.21 7.19 3.73
C VAL A 3 8.42 5.80 3.12
N ALA A 4 7.68 4.80 3.59
CA ALA A 4 7.77 3.44 3.06
C ALA A 4 6.42 2.90 2.58
N TYR A 5 6.51 2.04 1.58
CA TYR A 5 5.44 1.13 1.21
C TYR A 5 5.93 -0.31 1.25
N ALA A 6 5.10 -1.20 1.79
CA ALA A 6 5.35 -2.63 1.83
C ALA A 6 4.17 -3.41 1.24
N ASP A 7 4.44 -4.27 0.28
CA ASP A 7 3.48 -5.22 -0.31
C ASP A 7 4.08 -6.64 -0.26
N PRO A 8 4.31 -7.18 0.95
CA PRO A 8 4.95 -8.48 1.10
C PRO A 8 4.04 -9.60 0.60
N PRO A 9 4.60 -10.79 0.32
CA PRO A 9 3.82 -12.02 0.23
C PRO A 9 2.85 -12.12 1.42
N TYR A 10 1.57 -12.34 1.14
CA TYR A 10 0.59 -12.50 2.21
C TYR A 10 0.86 -13.77 2.99
N ILE A 11 0.52 -13.78 4.27
CA ILE A 11 0.73 -14.93 5.17
C ILE A 11 0.23 -16.23 4.50
N GLY A 12 1.09 -17.24 4.43
CA GLY A 12 0.81 -18.51 3.78
C GLY A 12 0.92 -18.50 2.25
N GLN A 13 1.41 -17.41 1.64
CA GLN A 13 1.57 -17.28 0.19
C GLN A 13 3.04 -17.11 -0.26
N GLY A 14 3.99 -17.15 0.66
CA GLY A 14 5.43 -17.00 0.35
C GLY A 14 5.92 -17.94 -0.74
N TYR A 15 5.38 -19.17 -0.80
CA TYR A 15 5.73 -20.19 -1.80
C TYR A 15 5.48 -19.77 -3.27
N ARG A 16 4.68 -18.72 -3.50
CA ARG A 16 4.35 -18.20 -4.85
C ARG A 16 5.39 -17.22 -5.39
N TYR A 17 6.32 -16.80 -4.55
CA TYR A 17 7.35 -15.82 -4.89
C TYR A 17 8.69 -16.52 -5.13
N PRO A 18 9.62 -15.91 -5.90
CA PRO A 18 10.87 -16.57 -6.26
C PRO A 18 11.70 -17.08 -5.07
N GLU A 19 11.68 -16.34 -3.97
CA GLU A 19 12.44 -16.66 -2.76
C GLU A 19 11.80 -17.77 -1.92
N LYS A 20 10.51 -18.11 -2.19
CA LYS A 20 9.72 -19.15 -1.50
C LYS A 20 9.76 -19.08 0.02
N GLN A 21 10.02 -17.90 0.58
CA GLN A 21 10.12 -17.66 2.01
C GLN A 21 8.90 -16.86 2.51
N GLU A 22 8.47 -17.21 3.73
CA GLU A 22 7.50 -16.39 4.45
C GLU A 22 8.20 -15.15 5.02
N VAL A 23 7.52 -14.01 4.94
CA VAL A 23 8.01 -12.77 5.54
C VAL A 23 7.73 -12.79 7.04
N ASN A 24 8.72 -12.42 7.84
CA ASN A 24 8.51 -12.14 9.25
C ASN A 24 7.77 -10.80 9.41
N HIS A 25 6.45 -10.85 9.45
CA HIS A 25 5.61 -9.65 9.52
C HIS A 25 5.80 -8.84 10.82
N PRO A 26 6.00 -9.43 12.01
CA PRO A 26 6.38 -8.68 13.21
C PRO A 26 7.64 -7.82 13.01
N ASP A 27 8.71 -8.40 12.47
CA ASP A 27 9.95 -7.67 12.22
C ASP A 27 9.78 -6.58 11.14
N LEU A 28 8.96 -6.86 10.11
CA LEU A 28 8.64 -5.88 9.08
C LEU A 28 7.89 -4.68 9.67
N ILE A 29 6.89 -4.92 10.51
CA ILE A 29 6.12 -3.85 11.16
C ILE A 29 7.02 -3.05 12.11
N ASP A 30 7.86 -3.72 12.90
CA ASP A 30 8.84 -3.06 13.76
C ASP A 30 9.80 -2.16 12.97
N ARG A 31 10.31 -2.65 11.83
CA ARG A 31 11.12 -1.86 10.88
C ARG A 31 10.37 -0.63 10.36
N LEU A 32 9.10 -0.80 9.95
CA LEU A 32 8.28 0.30 9.45
C LEU A 32 8.09 1.39 10.52
N VAL A 33 7.76 0.98 11.75
CA VAL A 33 7.52 1.88 12.87
C VAL A 33 8.78 2.63 13.31
N LYS A 34 9.94 1.97 13.32
CA LYS A 34 11.19 2.57 13.80
C LYS A 34 11.90 3.45 12.78
N ASN A 35 11.79 3.14 11.50
CA ASN A 35 12.66 3.74 10.48
C ASN A 35 11.95 4.74 9.55
N PHE A 36 10.62 4.84 9.61
CA PHE A 36 9.86 5.68 8.71
C PHE A 36 8.88 6.60 9.45
N ASP A 37 8.77 7.82 8.94
CA ASP A 37 7.87 8.85 9.48
C ASP A 37 6.41 8.58 9.11
N ALA A 38 6.21 8.03 7.90
CA ALA A 38 4.93 7.57 7.38
C ALA A 38 5.12 6.26 6.61
N TRP A 39 4.13 5.39 6.65
CA TRP A 39 4.23 4.11 5.95
C TRP A 39 2.87 3.49 5.66
N ALA A 40 2.85 2.58 4.68
CA ALA A 40 1.70 1.74 4.37
C ALA A 40 2.13 0.29 4.14
N LEU A 41 1.27 -0.64 4.57
CA LEU A 41 1.43 -2.08 4.46
C LEU A 41 0.19 -2.68 3.83
N SER A 42 0.31 -3.18 2.61
CA SER A 42 -0.76 -3.95 1.97
C SER A 42 -0.89 -5.34 2.57
N CYS A 43 -2.12 -5.78 2.78
CA CYS A 43 -2.39 -7.12 3.25
C CYS A 43 -3.75 -7.61 2.74
N SER A 44 -3.94 -8.94 2.73
CA SER A 44 -5.25 -9.50 2.44
C SER A 44 -6.21 -9.31 3.60
N THR A 45 -7.51 -9.21 3.31
CA THR A 45 -8.54 -9.07 4.36
C THR A 45 -8.50 -10.19 5.40
N PRO A 46 -8.26 -11.47 5.06
CA PRO A 46 -8.11 -12.53 6.07
C PRO A 46 -6.92 -12.37 7.01
N THR A 47 -5.83 -11.73 6.54
CA THR A 47 -4.61 -11.55 7.35
C THR A 47 -4.63 -10.28 8.20
N LEU A 48 -5.54 -9.35 7.92
CA LEU A 48 -5.67 -8.08 8.64
C LEU A 48 -5.77 -8.28 10.16
N ARG A 49 -6.54 -9.27 10.61
CA ARG A 49 -6.73 -9.58 12.04
C ARG A 49 -5.44 -10.00 12.78
N TYR A 50 -4.43 -10.46 12.04
CA TYR A 50 -3.15 -10.86 12.61
C TYR A 50 -2.13 -9.72 12.61
N LEU A 51 -2.21 -8.84 11.61
CA LEU A 51 -1.25 -7.76 11.41
C LEU A 51 -1.63 -6.50 12.17
N LEU A 52 -2.90 -6.13 12.20
CA LEU A 52 -3.36 -4.90 12.84
C LEU A 52 -3.00 -4.82 14.34
N PRO A 53 -3.11 -5.89 15.15
CA PRO A 53 -2.70 -5.87 16.55
C PRO A 53 -1.20 -5.65 16.78
N LEU A 54 -0.36 -5.86 15.76
CA LEU A 54 1.09 -5.62 15.82
C LEU A 54 1.43 -4.15 15.53
N CYS A 55 0.48 -3.38 15.00
CA CYS A 55 0.69 -2.00 14.62
C CYS A 55 0.42 -1.05 15.80
N PRO A 56 1.02 0.16 15.81
CA PRO A 56 0.69 1.19 16.79
C PRO A 56 -0.80 1.54 16.77
N GLU A 57 -1.35 1.94 17.92
CA GLU A 57 -2.77 2.32 18.09
C GLU A 57 -3.24 3.39 17.08
N LYS A 58 -2.35 4.31 16.70
CA LYS A 58 -2.61 5.35 15.70
C LYS A 58 -2.70 4.84 14.25
N ALA A 59 -2.39 3.56 14.00
CA ALA A 59 -2.50 3.00 12.66
C ALA A 59 -3.96 2.97 12.20
N ARG A 60 -4.17 3.24 10.93
CA ARG A 60 -5.48 3.25 10.28
C ARG A 60 -5.53 2.17 9.22
N VAL A 61 -6.74 1.83 8.80
CA VAL A 61 -6.98 0.89 7.69
C VAL A 61 -7.66 1.63 6.55
N GLY A 62 -7.08 1.53 5.37
CA GLY A 62 -7.66 1.96 4.12
C GLY A 62 -8.02 0.76 3.25
N ALA A 63 -8.77 0.99 2.18
CA ALA A 63 -9.25 -0.04 1.27
C ALA A 63 -8.94 0.26 -0.20
N TRP A 64 -8.34 -0.69 -0.89
CA TRP A 64 -8.35 -0.71 -2.34
C TRP A 64 -9.51 -1.59 -2.81
N VAL A 65 -10.57 -0.95 -3.30
CA VAL A 65 -11.75 -1.61 -3.85
C VAL A 65 -11.51 -1.95 -5.32
N LYS A 66 -11.80 -3.19 -5.69
CA LYS A 66 -11.61 -3.75 -7.03
C LYS A 66 -12.98 -3.97 -7.68
N PRO A 67 -13.50 -3.01 -8.46
CA PRO A 67 -14.80 -3.16 -9.13
C PRO A 67 -14.83 -4.41 -10.02
N PHE A 68 -13.71 -4.71 -10.67
CA PHE A 68 -13.48 -5.98 -11.36
C PHE A 68 -12.45 -6.80 -10.56
N CYS A 69 -12.91 -7.91 -9.99
CA CYS A 69 -12.07 -8.85 -9.24
C CYS A 69 -12.16 -10.25 -9.83
N SER A 70 -11.09 -11.02 -9.69
CA SER A 70 -11.10 -12.43 -10.09
C SER A 70 -11.94 -13.25 -9.12
N PHE A 71 -12.93 -13.96 -9.63
CA PHE A 71 -13.67 -14.93 -8.85
C PHE A 71 -12.85 -16.21 -8.69
N LYS A 72 -12.61 -16.64 -7.46
CA LYS A 72 -11.91 -17.88 -7.16
C LYS A 72 -12.94 -18.99 -6.92
N LYS A 73 -12.73 -20.16 -7.54
CA LYS A 73 -13.57 -21.34 -7.30
C LYS A 73 -13.61 -21.67 -5.79
N GLY A 74 -14.81 -21.86 -5.26
CA GLY A 74 -15.01 -22.20 -3.85
C GLY A 74 -14.90 -21.02 -2.86
N VAL A 75 -14.78 -19.78 -3.34
CA VAL A 75 -14.72 -18.57 -2.52
C VAL A 75 -15.97 -17.73 -2.73
N ASN A 76 -16.82 -17.66 -1.70
CA ASN A 76 -18.02 -16.81 -1.67
C ASN A 76 -18.25 -16.32 -0.23
N PRO A 77 -18.38 -15.02 0.02
CA PRO A 77 -18.26 -13.89 -0.92
C PRO A 77 -16.87 -13.74 -1.53
N ALA A 78 -16.81 -13.14 -2.74
CA ALA A 78 -15.53 -12.85 -3.40
C ALA A 78 -14.74 -11.77 -2.66
N TYR A 79 -13.40 -11.85 -2.70
CA TYR A 79 -12.52 -10.82 -2.16
C TYR A 79 -12.43 -9.63 -3.14
N ALA A 80 -13.35 -8.68 -3.01
CA ALA A 80 -13.46 -7.52 -3.89
C ALA A 80 -12.64 -6.29 -3.43
N TRP A 81 -11.87 -6.41 -2.36
CA TRP A 81 -10.99 -5.36 -1.87
C TRP A 81 -9.76 -5.90 -1.13
N GLU A 82 -8.72 -5.10 -1.07
CA GLU A 82 -7.52 -5.33 -0.26
C GLU A 82 -7.39 -4.26 0.80
N SER A 83 -6.92 -4.65 1.98
CA SER A 83 -6.65 -3.74 3.08
C SER A 83 -5.24 -3.15 2.98
N VAL A 84 -5.12 -1.89 3.39
CA VAL A 84 -3.87 -1.18 3.54
C VAL A 84 -3.81 -0.61 4.96
N ILE A 85 -2.93 -1.16 5.80
CA ILE A 85 -2.66 -0.58 7.11
C ILE A 85 -1.69 0.57 6.91
N PHE A 86 -1.94 1.75 7.51
CA PHE A 86 -1.08 2.89 7.26
C PHE A 86 -0.97 3.85 8.46
N ILE A 87 0.14 4.57 8.52
CA ILE A 87 0.35 5.75 9.36
C ILE A 87 0.72 6.90 8.43
N PRO A 88 -0.13 7.95 8.32
CA PRO A 88 0.14 9.09 7.47
C PRO A 88 1.16 10.04 8.13
N SER A 89 1.75 10.90 7.31
CA SER A 89 2.74 11.89 7.74
C SER A 89 2.23 12.97 8.72
N GLY A 90 0.93 13.08 8.88
CA GLY A 90 0.31 14.16 9.66
C GLY A 90 0.25 15.53 8.95
N ARG A 91 0.90 15.70 7.79
CA ARG A 91 0.88 16.98 7.02
C ARG A 91 -0.51 17.40 6.56
N ASN A 92 -1.37 16.40 6.27
CA ASN A 92 -2.74 16.62 5.80
C ASN A 92 -3.76 16.56 6.96
N GLY A 93 -3.33 16.92 8.16
CA GLY A 93 -4.18 16.91 9.35
C GLY A 93 -5.33 17.91 9.28
N ARG A 94 -6.27 17.77 10.22
CA ARG A 94 -7.43 18.67 10.34
C ARG A 94 -6.97 20.13 10.47
N GLY A 95 -7.52 21.00 9.65
CA GLY A 95 -7.14 22.42 9.59
C GLY A 95 -6.05 22.75 8.58
N SER A 96 -5.43 21.75 7.92
CA SER A 96 -4.52 21.99 6.80
C SER A 96 -5.30 22.48 5.58
N LYS A 97 -4.64 23.25 4.70
CA LYS A 97 -5.21 23.64 3.40
C LYS A 97 -5.17 22.51 2.36
N ALA A 98 -4.60 21.37 2.71
CA ALA A 98 -4.48 20.24 1.82
C ALA A 98 -5.84 19.59 1.55
N LYS A 99 -6.01 19.07 0.35
CA LYS A 99 -7.21 18.34 -0.06
C LYS A 99 -7.42 17.12 0.82
N THR A 100 -8.64 16.92 1.29
CA THR A 100 -9.01 15.71 2.04
C THR A 100 -8.93 14.48 1.14
N VAL A 101 -8.17 13.50 1.59
CA VAL A 101 -8.02 12.20 0.92
C VAL A 101 -8.95 11.18 1.59
N ARG A 102 -9.68 10.42 0.78
CA ARG A 102 -10.49 9.31 1.28
C ARG A 102 -9.60 8.15 1.69
N ASP A 103 -9.98 7.41 2.71
CA ASP A 103 -9.27 6.19 3.14
C ASP A 103 -9.59 4.96 2.28
N TRP A 104 -10.15 5.16 1.10
CA TRP A 104 -10.35 4.14 0.09
C TRP A 104 -10.14 4.66 -1.32
N VAL A 105 -9.77 3.75 -2.21
CA VAL A 105 -9.69 3.99 -3.65
C VAL A 105 -10.39 2.86 -4.40
N SER A 106 -11.04 3.20 -5.51
CA SER A 106 -11.61 2.23 -6.45
C SER A 106 -10.76 2.21 -7.72
N ALA A 107 -10.13 1.07 -7.99
CA ALA A 107 -9.32 0.89 -9.18
C ALA A 107 -9.34 -0.59 -9.60
N ASN A 108 -9.41 -0.84 -10.89
CA ASN A 108 -9.38 -2.19 -11.44
C ASN A 108 -8.00 -2.85 -11.26
N ILE A 109 -7.98 -4.18 -11.15
CA ILE A 109 -6.73 -4.92 -11.18
C ILE A 109 -6.06 -4.77 -12.55
N THR A 110 -4.74 -4.73 -12.57
CA THR A 110 -3.97 -4.72 -13.81
C THR A 110 -3.88 -6.16 -14.35
N LEU A 111 -4.52 -6.38 -15.52
CA LEU A 111 -4.48 -7.68 -16.23
C LEU A 111 -3.30 -7.71 -17.20
N GLN A 112 -2.07 -7.77 -16.72
CA GLN A 112 -0.90 -8.03 -17.56
C GLN A 112 -0.49 -9.49 -17.42
N LYS A 113 -0.37 -10.21 -18.54
CA LYS A 113 0.13 -11.60 -18.55
C LYS A 113 1.50 -11.68 -17.86
N GLY A 114 1.60 -12.52 -16.84
CA GLY A 114 2.86 -12.76 -16.11
C GLY A 114 3.13 -11.82 -14.93
N LEU A 115 2.28 -10.82 -14.68
CA LEU A 115 2.45 -9.88 -13.58
C LEU A 115 1.29 -10.00 -12.58
N VAL A 116 1.39 -10.99 -11.68
CA VAL A 116 0.43 -11.14 -10.60
C VAL A 116 0.71 -10.10 -9.52
N GLY A 117 -0.31 -9.32 -9.14
CA GLY A 117 -0.23 -8.39 -8.01
C GLY A 117 0.29 -6.99 -8.34
N ALA A 118 0.48 -6.65 -9.63
CA ALA A 118 0.84 -5.27 -10.00
C ALA A 118 -0.23 -4.28 -9.56
N LYS A 119 0.17 -3.24 -8.81
CA LYS A 119 -0.74 -2.18 -8.35
C LYS A 119 -1.07 -1.24 -9.53
N PRO A 120 -2.34 -0.86 -9.74
CA PRO A 120 -2.69 0.12 -10.76
C PRO A 120 -2.18 1.52 -10.39
N PRO A 121 -1.91 2.40 -11.37
CA PRO A 121 -1.44 3.77 -11.12
C PRO A 121 -2.35 4.56 -10.18
N GLU A 122 -3.66 4.40 -10.29
CA GLU A 122 -4.66 5.05 -9.44
C GLU A 122 -4.48 4.68 -7.97
N PHE A 123 -4.16 3.42 -7.68
CA PHE A 123 -3.80 2.98 -6.32
C PHE A 123 -2.54 3.67 -5.84
N CYS A 124 -1.50 3.75 -6.69
CA CYS A 124 -0.23 4.36 -6.31
C CYS A 124 -0.39 5.86 -6.02
N PHE A 125 -1.10 6.62 -6.85
CA PHE A 125 -1.38 8.04 -6.61
C PHE A 125 -2.16 8.23 -5.31
N TRP A 126 -3.23 7.46 -5.10
CA TRP A 126 -3.97 7.49 -3.85
C TRP A 126 -3.09 7.19 -2.64
N LEU A 127 -2.20 6.21 -2.73
CA LEU A 127 -1.28 5.83 -1.66
C LEU A 127 -0.37 7.00 -1.25
N PHE A 128 0.20 7.70 -2.23
CA PHE A 128 1.08 8.84 -1.97
C PHE A 128 0.32 10.02 -1.33
N GLU A 129 -0.89 10.30 -1.80
CA GLU A 129 -1.77 11.30 -1.21
C GLU A 129 -2.24 10.89 0.19
N LEU A 130 -2.61 9.61 0.41
CA LEU A 130 -3.04 9.05 1.69
C LEU A 130 -1.97 9.20 2.76
N LEU A 131 -0.70 8.96 2.39
CA LEU A 131 0.45 9.12 3.26
C LEU A 131 0.85 10.59 3.48
N GLY A 132 0.27 11.53 2.73
CA GLY A 132 0.60 12.95 2.79
C GLY A 132 2.04 13.22 2.33
N MET A 133 2.46 12.58 1.23
CA MET A 133 3.81 12.70 0.69
C MET A 133 4.04 14.06 0.02
N HIS A 134 5.31 14.43 -0.07
CA HIS A 134 5.81 15.61 -0.77
C HIS A 134 6.92 15.19 -1.74
N PRO A 135 7.11 15.87 -2.89
CA PRO A 135 8.16 15.52 -3.85
C PRO A 135 9.58 15.41 -3.28
N ASP A 136 9.88 16.14 -2.21
CA ASP A 136 11.18 16.11 -1.52
C ASP A 136 11.34 14.96 -0.51
N ASP A 137 10.31 14.13 -0.34
CA ASP A 137 10.41 12.99 0.56
C ASP A 137 11.28 11.88 -0.02
N PHE A 138 11.95 11.16 0.87
CA PHE A 138 12.60 9.90 0.53
C PHE A 138 11.58 8.77 0.60
N PHE A 139 11.32 8.13 -0.53
CA PHE A 139 10.39 7.01 -0.64
C PHE A 139 11.14 5.69 -0.83
N GLU A 140 10.74 4.68 -0.06
CA GLU A 140 11.28 3.31 -0.15
C GLU A 140 10.14 2.31 -0.39
N ASP A 141 10.19 1.62 -1.52
CA ASP A 141 9.36 0.46 -1.82
C ASP A 141 10.07 -0.80 -1.34
N LEU A 142 9.61 -1.35 -0.22
CA LEU A 142 10.30 -2.47 0.46
C LEU A 142 10.13 -3.82 -0.27
N PHE A 143 9.13 -3.93 -1.15
CA PHE A 143 8.84 -5.11 -1.94
C PHE A 143 8.56 -4.71 -3.39
N PRO A 144 9.55 -4.25 -4.13
CA PRO A 144 9.34 -3.55 -5.41
C PRO A 144 8.68 -4.43 -6.49
N GLY A 145 8.83 -5.76 -6.42
CA GLY A 145 8.23 -6.66 -7.39
C GLY A 145 8.47 -6.21 -8.84
N THR A 146 7.41 -5.72 -9.50
CA THR A 146 7.50 -5.19 -10.88
C THR A 146 8.11 -3.79 -10.97
N GLY A 147 8.36 -3.13 -9.85
CA GLY A 147 8.83 -1.76 -9.77
C GLY A 147 7.77 -0.71 -10.13
N ILE A 148 6.50 -1.09 -10.28
CA ILE A 148 5.45 -0.17 -10.72
C ILE A 148 5.20 0.95 -9.70
N VAL A 149 5.24 0.66 -8.41
CA VAL A 149 5.01 1.67 -7.37
C VAL A 149 6.14 2.71 -7.38
N THR A 150 7.39 2.25 -7.45
CA THR A 150 8.56 3.12 -7.57
C THR A 150 8.52 3.98 -8.84
N LYS A 151 8.17 3.39 -10.00
CA LYS A 151 8.02 4.15 -11.25
C LYS A 151 6.93 5.21 -11.15
N THR A 152 5.78 4.83 -10.57
CA THR A 152 4.65 5.76 -10.39
C THR A 152 4.99 6.87 -9.40
N TRP A 153 5.85 6.62 -8.41
CA TRP A 153 6.37 7.66 -7.51
C TRP A 153 7.09 8.77 -8.27
N PHE A 154 7.99 8.43 -9.21
CA PHE A 154 8.68 9.44 -10.03
C PHE A 154 7.72 10.25 -10.90
N ILE A 155 6.73 9.59 -11.53
CA ILE A 155 5.70 10.26 -12.32
C ILE A 155 4.86 11.21 -11.45
N TRP A 156 4.48 10.76 -10.23
CA TRP A 156 3.73 11.58 -9.29
C TRP A 156 4.53 12.81 -8.84
N LYS A 157 5.84 12.67 -8.58
CA LYS A 157 6.73 13.81 -8.24
C LYS A 157 6.72 14.86 -9.34
N GLU A 158 6.98 14.47 -10.58
CA GLU A 158 6.98 15.37 -11.73
C GLU A 158 5.62 16.09 -11.88
N TYR A 159 4.53 15.36 -11.71
CA TYR A 159 3.19 15.93 -11.75
C TYR A 159 2.96 16.97 -10.63
N GLN A 160 3.41 16.72 -9.43
CA GLN A 160 3.30 17.67 -8.31
C GLN A 160 4.16 18.94 -8.53
N GLU A 161 5.31 18.82 -9.17
CA GLU A 161 6.15 19.96 -9.52
C GLU A 161 5.52 20.82 -10.61
N TRP A 162 4.84 20.21 -11.57
CA TRP A 162 4.12 20.93 -12.62
C TRP A 162 2.89 21.69 -12.10
N LEU A 163 2.28 21.26 -11.00
CA LEU A 163 1.11 21.94 -10.40
C LEU A 163 1.46 23.17 -9.53
N LYS A 164 2.74 23.44 -9.27
CA LYS A 164 3.21 24.62 -8.50
C LYS A 164 3.28 25.86 -9.38
#